data_ea4bfe3d50f3ead2c0e3db2579cebdc8
#
_entry.id   ea4bfe3d50f3ead2c0e3db2579cebdc8
#
_cell.length_a   1.000
_cell.length_b   1.000
_cell.length_c   1.000
_cell.angle_alpha   90.00
_cell.angle_beta   90.00
_cell.angle_gamma   90.00
#
_symmetry.space_group_name_H-M   'P 1'
#
loop_
_entity.id
_entity.type
_entity.pdbx_description
1 polymer ?
#
loop_
_entity_poly.entity_id
_entity_poly.type
_entity_poly.pdbx_seq_one_letter_code
_entity_poly.pdbx_strand_id
1 'polypeptide(L)'
;MKILIRGGRVMDPAGGFDQRCDLALADAKIVAIKDIGADFHPDRVIDASRCVVAPGLVDLSVRLREPGHEHARMLESEMAAAVAGGVTSLVCPPDTDPVLDEPGLVEMLKFRSQKLRQARVYPLGALTRGLAGEVLTEMVALTRAGCVGFGQAEKPLGNTQVLLRAMQYASTFGYTVWLRAQDRDLGAGVVASGPLATRMGLAGIPVAAETIAIHTVVELVRATGARVHLCRLSSADGLELVRQAKAEGLPLTCDVSINSLHLVDLDIGYFDSRAHLQPPLRQQRDRDAIRLALADGTVDALVSDHNPVDEDAKTLPFAESEPGATGVELLLGLSLKWAAASGVALQRALAVISCEPARVLGASGLLQPGVGRLMVGGAADLCLFDPTRDWSVTADRLRSQGKHTPFSGYELPATVVCTIVDGQLAFEA
;
A
#
# COMPACT_ATOMS: atom_id res chain seq x y z
N MET A 1 -25.56 -12.28 7.73
CA MET A 1 -25.69 -11.44 8.93
C MET A 1 -26.07 -10.04 8.50
N LYS A 2 -27.08 -9.44 9.14
CA LYS A 2 -27.50 -8.06 8.90
C LYS A 2 -26.91 -7.15 9.97
N ILE A 3 -26.21 -6.10 9.59
CA ILE A 3 -25.58 -5.15 10.51
C ILE A 3 -26.16 -3.76 10.26
N LEU A 4 -26.51 -3.06 11.35
CA LEU A 4 -26.85 -1.63 11.32
C LEU A 4 -25.72 -0.84 11.98
N ILE A 5 -25.10 0.06 11.24
CA ILE A 5 -24.14 1.05 11.76
C ILE A 5 -24.92 2.34 12.01
N ARG A 6 -25.00 2.76 13.28
CA ARG A 6 -25.89 3.85 13.69
C ARG A 6 -25.14 5.14 14.00
N GLY A 7 -25.63 6.25 13.46
CA GLY A 7 -25.23 7.61 13.85
C GLY A 7 -23.82 8.04 13.47
N GLY A 8 -23.12 7.29 12.63
CA GLY A 8 -21.76 7.60 12.21
C GLY A 8 -21.68 8.77 11.22
N ARG A 9 -20.52 9.45 11.18
CA ARG A 9 -20.19 10.34 10.07
C ARG A 9 -19.75 9.51 8.89
N VAL A 10 -20.67 9.20 7.99
CA VAL A 10 -20.41 8.41 6.79
C VAL A 10 -19.70 9.29 5.77
N MET A 11 -18.51 8.86 5.33
CA MET A 11 -17.66 9.61 4.40
C MET A 11 -17.20 8.73 3.25
N ASP A 12 -17.65 9.03 2.03
CA ASP A 12 -17.19 8.40 0.78
C ASP A 12 -16.41 9.40 -0.06
N PRO A 13 -15.07 9.35 -0.07
CA PRO A 13 -14.26 10.27 -0.85
C PRO A 13 -14.53 10.21 -2.36
N ALA A 14 -14.87 9.02 -2.88
CA ALA A 14 -15.11 8.83 -4.31
C ALA A 14 -16.38 9.52 -4.80
N GLY A 15 -17.42 9.54 -3.96
CA GLY A 15 -18.72 10.18 -4.25
C GLY A 15 -18.85 11.60 -3.67
N GLY A 16 -17.87 12.07 -2.92
CA GLY A 16 -17.97 13.36 -2.22
C GLY A 16 -19.01 13.39 -1.09
N PHE A 17 -19.42 12.21 -0.60
CA PHE A 17 -20.44 12.09 0.45
C PHE A 17 -19.80 12.28 1.83
N ASP A 18 -20.40 13.14 2.66
CA ASP A 18 -19.96 13.41 4.03
C ASP A 18 -21.17 13.86 4.86
N GLN A 19 -21.84 12.92 5.53
CA GLN A 19 -23.01 13.20 6.35
C GLN A 19 -23.10 12.25 7.56
N ARG A 20 -23.68 12.71 8.67
CA ARG A 20 -24.09 11.83 9.76
C ARG A 20 -25.36 11.10 9.37
N CYS A 21 -25.28 9.78 9.29
CA CYS A 21 -26.43 8.92 8.98
C CYS A 21 -26.18 7.48 9.40
N ASP A 22 -27.21 6.67 9.28
CA ASP A 22 -27.13 5.23 9.47
C ASP A 22 -26.72 4.53 8.17
N LEU A 23 -26.11 3.34 8.28
CA LEU A 23 -25.72 2.50 7.17
C LEU A 23 -26.09 1.05 7.46
N ALA A 24 -26.74 0.38 6.51
CA ALA A 24 -27.20 -1.00 6.65
C ALA A 24 -26.43 -1.94 5.74
N LEU A 25 -26.01 -3.08 6.31
CA LEU A 25 -25.29 -4.15 5.60
C LEU A 25 -26.11 -5.43 5.65
N ALA A 26 -26.16 -6.15 4.54
CA ALA A 26 -26.69 -7.50 4.44
C ALA A 26 -26.01 -8.25 3.28
N ASP A 27 -25.81 -9.55 3.42
CA ASP A 27 -25.30 -10.44 2.37
C ASP A 27 -24.01 -9.93 1.71
N ALA A 28 -23.06 -9.54 2.57
CA ALA A 28 -21.76 -8.99 2.20
C ALA A 28 -21.82 -7.67 1.41
N LYS A 29 -22.97 -6.98 1.38
CA LYS A 29 -23.18 -5.74 0.62
C LYS A 29 -23.69 -4.61 1.50
N ILE A 30 -23.43 -3.39 1.09
CA ILE A 30 -24.12 -2.20 1.60
C ILE A 30 -25.52 -2.20 0.93
N VAL A 31 -26.57 -2.32 1.76
CA VAL A 31 -27.95 -2.37 1.24
C VAL A 31 -28.68 -1.02 1.34
N ALA A 32 -28.29 -0.16 2.28
CA ALA A 32 -28.82 1.19 2.38
C ALA A 32 -27.83 2.15 3.06
N ILE A 33 -27.87 3.40 2.66
CA ILE A 33 -27.15 4.53 3.27
C ILE A 33 -28.20 5.62 3.52
N LYS A 34 -28.31 6.10 4.78
CA LYS A 34 -29.22 7.15 5.25
C LYS A 34 -30.66 6.68 5.43
N ASP A 35 -31.34 6.28 4.35
CA ASP A 35 -32.76 5.93 4.38
C ASP A 35 -32.90 4.40 4.54
N ILE A 36 -32.98 3.93 5.78
CA ILE A 36 -33.10 2.50 6.09
C ILE A 36 -34.57 2.16 6.28
N GLY A 37 -35.07 1.21 5.49
CA GLY A 37 -36.48 0.78 5.56
C GLY A 37 -36.85 0.26 6.94
N ALA A 38 -38.09 0.49 7.36
CA ALA A 38 -38.58 0.07 8.66
C ALA A 38 -38.62 -1.45 8.87
N ASP A 39 -38.58 -2.21 7.78
CA ASP A 39 -38.53 -3.67 7.71
C ASP A 39 -37.11 -4.25 7.79
N PHE A 40 -36.09 -3.38 7.89
CA PHE A 40 -34.72 -3.84 8.12
C PHE A 40 -34.52 -4.22 9.58
N HIS A 41 -34.48 -5.50 9.87
CA HIS A 41 -34.20 -6.05 11.20
C HIS A 41 -32.75 -6.50 11.29
N PRO A 42 -31.84 -5.75 11.96
CA PRO A 42 -30.44 -6.10 12.10
C PRO A 42 -30.23 -7.20 13.13
N ASP A 43 -29.32 -8.13 12.82
CA ASP A 43 -28.81 -9.12 13.78
C ASP A 43 -27.84 -8.45 14.78
N ARG A 44 -27.18 -7.37 14.35
CA ARG A 44 -26.23 -6.61 15.15
C ARG A 44 -26.36 -5.11 14.87
N VAL A 45 -26.28 -4.30 15.94
CA VAL A 45 -26.19 -2.83 15.84
C VAL A 45 -24.83 -2.40 16.36
N ILE A 46 -24.12 -1.57 15.57
CA ILE A 46 -22.85 -0.94 15.95
C ILE A 46 -23.11 0.55 16.15
N ASP A 47 -22.86 1.05 17.35
CA ASP A 47 -22.93 2.48 17.63
C ASP A 47 -21.68 3.18 17.10
N ALA A 48 -21.84 3.96 16.03
CA ALA A 48 -20.80 4.73 15.39
C ALA A 48 -20.91 6.24 15.67
N SER A 49 -21.69 6.66 16.68
CA SER A 49 -21.99 8.07 16.96
C SER A 49 -20.73 8.96 17.13
N ARG A 50 -19.61 8.36 17.56
CA ARG A 50 -18.30 9.02 17.70
C ARG A 50 -17.35 8.76 16.54
N CYS A 51 -17.75 7.92 15.57
CA CYS A 51 -16.86 7.44 14.54
C CYS A 51 -17.09 8.14 13.20
N VAL A 52 -16.02 8.19 12.41
CA VAL A 52 -16.08 8.29 10.95
C VAL A 52 -16.25 6.87 10.41
N VAL A 53 -17.20 6.70 9.52
CA VAL A 53 -17.44 5.46 8.77
C VAL A 53 -16.95 5.69 7.35
N ALA A 54 -15.78 5.14 7.05
CA ALA A 54 -15.11 5.27 5.76
C ALA A 54 -15.15 3.94 4.99
N PRO A 55 -14.90 3.95 3.66
CA PRO A 55 -14.59 2.73 2.94
C PRO A 55 -13.43 2.01 3.61
N GLY A 56 -13.42 0.69 3.52
CA GLY A 56 -12.26 -0.10 3.92
C GLY A 56 -11.00 0.37 3.18
N LEU A 57 -9.91 0.48 3.91
CA LEU A 57 -8.64 0.97 3.37
C LEU A 57 -8.04 -0.03 2.39
N VAL A 58 -7.33 0.49 1.40
CA VAL A 58 -6.65 -0.28 0.35
C VAL A 58 -5.17 0.05 0.37
N ASP A 59 -4.33 -0.94 0.62
CA ASP A 59 -2.88 -0.77 0.69
C ASP A 59 -2.19 -1.54 -0.45
N LEU A 60 -1.42 -0.83 -1.26
CA LEU A 60 -0.80 -1.40 -2.46
C LEU A 60 0.59 -2.02 -2.20
N SER A 61 1.08 -2.04 -0.95
CA SER A 61 2.42 -2.57 -0.64
C SER A 61 2.47 -3.22 0.76
N VAL A 62 2.08 -4.50 0.83
CA VAL A 62 2.06 -5.27 2.09
C VAL A 62 2.71 -6.63 1.88
N ARG A 63 3.86 -6.87 2.52
CA ARG A 63 4.50 -8.18 2.56
C ARG A 63 3.94 -9.02 3.70
N LEU A 64 3.32 -10.13 3.34
CA LEU A 64 2.70 -11.08 4.28
C LEU A 64 3.68 -12.16 4.78
N ARG A 65 4.90 -12.18 4.21
CA ARG A 65 5.99 -13.11 4.56
C ARG A 65 5.71 -14.60 4.32
N GLU A 66 4.58 -14.96 3.76
CA GLU A 66 4.25 -16.31 3.30
C GLU A 66 3.95 -16.33 1.80
N PRO A 67 4.37 -17.38 1.11
CA PRO A 67 5.20 -18.51 1.55
C PRO A 67 6.68 -18.16 1.77
N GLY A 68 7.38 -18.99 2.61
CA GLY A 68 8.83 -19.11 2.69
C GLY A 68 9.54 -18.27 3.75
N HIS A 69 8.90 -17.24 4.26
CA HIS A 69 9.45 -16.37 5.31
C HIS A 69 8.64 -16.44 6.61
N GLU A 70 8.00 -17.59 6.88
CA GLU A 70 7.17 -17.81 8.07
C GLU A 70 7.97 -17.69 9.38
N HIS A 71 9.27 -17.97 9.32
CA HIS A 71 10.18 -17.78 10.45
C HIS A 71 10.29 -16.30 10.85
N ALA A 72 10.21 -15.40 9.87
CA ALA A 72 10.22 -13.98 10.16
C ALA A 72 8.86 -13.51 10.68
N ARG A 73 7.76 -13.87 9.98
CA ARG A 73 6.38 -13.50 10.38
C ARG A 73 5.37 -14.46 9.73
N MET A 74 4.23 -14.60 10.37
CA MET A 74 3.16 -15.47 9.89
C MET A 74 2.04 -14.69 9.21
N LEU A 75 1.44 -15.27 8.19
CA LEU A 75 0.32 -14.70 7.43
C LEU A 75 -0.82 -14.22 8.35
N GLU A 76 -1.16 -15.04 9.35
CA GLU A 76 -2.25 -14.76 10.29
C GLU A 76 -2.01 -13.46 11.07
N SER A 77 -0.78 -13.23 11.50
CA SER A 77 -0.37 -12.03 12.23
C SER A 77 -0.49 -10.78 11.37
N GLU A 78 0.04 -10.82 10.15
CA GLU A 78 0.08 -9.65 9.28
C GLU A 78 -1.32 -9.32 8.71
N MET A 79 -2.14 -10.34 8.49
CA MET A 79 -3.56 -10.16 8.14
C MET A 79 -4.37 -9.58 9.31
N ALA A 80 -4.10 -10.01 10.56
CA ALA A 80 -4.72 -9.43 11.74
C ALA A 80 -4.30 -7.96 11.96
N ALA A 81 -3.04 -7.64 11.69
CA ALA A 81 -2.53 -6.28 11.71
C ALA A 81 -3.21 -5.40 10.65
N ALA A 82 -3.40 -5.91 9.44
CA ALA A 82 -4.08 -5.18 8.37
C ALA A 82 -5.49 -4.74 8.78
N VAL A 83 -6.31 -5.65 9.30
CA VAL A 83 -7.67 -5.30 9.71
C VAL A 83 -7.68 -4.44 10.99
N ALA A 84 -6.71 -4.57 11.88
CA ALA A 84 -6.57 -3.67 13.02
C ALA A 84 -6.23 -2.22 12.60
N GLY A 85 -5.53 -2.07 11.48
CA GLY A 85 -5.25 -0.78 10.82
C GLY A 85 -6.40 -0.25 9.94
N GLY A 86 -7.51 -0.97 9.81
CA GLY A 86 -8.64 -0.60 8.94
C GLY A 86 -8.47 -1.02 7.47
N VAL A 87 -7.41 -1.76 7.13
CA VAL A 87 -7.12 -2.22 5.79
C VAL A 87 -7.98 -3.46 5.47
N THR A 88 -8.81 -3.35 4.45
CA THR A 88 -9.70 -4.43 3.99
C THR A 88 -9.23 -5.10 2.72
N SER A 89 -8.34 -4.45 1.97
CA SER A 89 -7.77 -4.93 0.71
C SER A 89 -6.29 -4.57 0.66
N LEU A 90 -5.45 -5.53 0.33
CA LEU A 90 -4.01 -5.33 0.26
C LEU A 90 -3.38 -6.04 -0.93
N VAL A 91 -2.32 -5.45 -1.46
CA VAL A 91 -1.49 -6.02 -2.53
C VAL A 91 -0.26 -6.65 -1.93
N CYS A 92 -0.07 -7.95 -2.24
CA CYS A 92 1.12 -8.69 -1.86
C CYS A 92 2.09 -8.75 -3.07
N PRO A 93 3.32 -8.20 -2.96
CA PRO A 93 4.32 -8.30 -4.00
C PRO A 93 4.84 -9.73 -4.16
N PRO A 94 5.47 -10.07 -5.31
CA PRO A 94 5.80 -11.45 -5.67
C PRO A 94 7.07 -12.01 -5.02
N ASP A 95 7.77 -11.25 -4.18
CA ASP A 95 9.05 -11.61 -3.55
C ASP A 95 8.89 -12.50 -2.32
N THR A 96 8.11 -13.54 -2.47
CA THR A 96 7.98 -14.67 -1.55
C THR A 96 9.04 -15.76 -1.86
N ASP A 97 9.12 -16.81 -1.07
CA ASP A 97 10.00 -17.96 -1.29
C ASP A 97 9.18 -19.27 -1.18
N PRO A 98 8.86 -19.95 -2.29
CA PRO A 98 9.21 -19.58 -3.70
C PRO A 98 8.52 -18.29 -4.16
N VAL A 99 9.15 -17.63 -5.16
CA VAL A 99 8.60 -16.45 -5.83
C VAL A 99 7.24 -16.77 -6.47
N LEU A 100 6.30 -15.81 -6.47
CA LEU A 100 4.97 -15.98 -7.10
C LEU A 100 5.08 -15.92 -8.64
N ASP A 101 5.75 -16.89 -9.24
CA ASP A 101 5.96 -17.03 -10.69
C ASP A 101 5.25 -18.24 -11.30
N GLU A 102 4.56 -19.03 -10.49
CA GLU A 102 3.74 -20.18 -10.90
C GLU A 102 2.30 -20.09 -10.35
N PRO A 103 1.28 -20.53 -11.11
CA PRO A 103 -0.14 -20.46 -10.70
C PRO A 103 -0.46 -21.11 -9.36
N GLY A 104 0.12 -22.28 -9.08
CA GLY A 104 -0.15 -23.03 -7.84
C GLY A 104 0.25 -22.29 -6.57
N LEU A 105 1.32 -21.48 -6.62
CA LEU A 105 1.75 -20.65 -5.48
C LEU A 105 0.76 -19.50 -5.23
N VAL A 106 0.26 -18.89 -6.29
CA VAL A 106 -0.76 -17.83 -6.22
C VAL A 106 -2.06 -18.37 -5.63
N GLU A 107 -2.52 -19.54 -6.12
CA GLU A 107 -3.73 -20.20 -5.63
C GLU A 107 -3.59 -20.59 -4.16
N MET A 108 -2.42 -21.09 -3.74
CA MET A 108 -2.13 -21.44 -2.35
C MET A 108 -2.22 -20.20 -1.43
N LEU A 109 -1.57 -19.09 -1.80
CA LEU A 109 -1.61 -17.86 -1.00
C LEU A 109 -3.05 -17.35 -0.86
N LYS A 110 -3.81 -17.32 -1.97
CA LYS A 110 -5.22 -16.90 -1.96
C LYS A 110 -6.09 -17.81 -1.09
N PHE A 111 -5.92 -19.11 -1.22
CA PHE A 111 -6.68 -20.07 -0.42
C PHE A 111 -6.40 -19.92 1.07
N ARG A 112 -5.13 -19.76 1.47
CA ARG A 112 -4.75 -19.57 2.88
C ARG A 112 -5.31 -18.25 3.42
N SER A 113 -5.13 -17.14 2.70
CA SER A 113 -5.63 -15.83 3.13
C SER A 113 -7.16 -15.78 3.24
N GLN A 114 -7.90 -16.40 2.30
CA GLN A 114 -9.36 -16.46 2.34
C GLN A 114 -9.91 -17.22 3.56
N LYS A 115 -9.20 -18.26 4.03
CA LYS A 115 -9.59 -19.00 5.24
C LYS A 115 -9.60 -18.14 6.51
N LEU A 116 -8.76 -17.13 6.58
CA LEU A 116 -8.65 -16.25 7.73
C LEU A 116 -9.83 -15.29 7.87
N ARG A 117 -10.60 -15.05 6.78
CA ARG A 117 -11.74 -14.11 6.75
C ARG A 117 -11.40 -12.72 7.28
N GLN A 118 -10.19 -12.26 6.94
CA GLN A 118 -9.66 -10.94 7.25
C GLN A 118 -9.60 -10.09 5.98
N ALA A 119 -8.55 -9.24 5.79
CA ALA A 119 -8.39 -8.46 4.58
C ALA A 119 -8.32 -9.33 3.31
N ARG A 120 -8.74 -8.80 2.16
CA ARG A 120 -8.56 -9.45 0.87
C ARG A 120 -7.13 -9.28 0.38
N VAL A 121 -6.52 -10.37 -0.07
CA VAL A 121 -5.19 -10.38 -0.66
C VAL A 121 -5.28 -10.38 -2.17
N TYR A 122 -4.64 -9.40 -2.80
CA TYR A 122 -4.47 -9.27 -4.24
C TYR A 122 -2.97 -9.50 -4.58
N PRO A 123 -2.58 -10.71 -4.99
CA PRO A 123 -1.19 -11.01 -5.29
C PRO A 123 -0.75 -10.36 -6.61
N LEU A 124 0.48 -9.86 -6.65
CA LEU A 124 1.20 -9.61 -7.89
C LEU A 124 1.92 -10.88 -8.32
N GLY A 125 1.88 -11.19 -9.61
CA GLY A 125 2.75 -12.20 -10.19
C GLY A 125 4.15 -11.63 -10.47
N ALA A 126 5.18 -12.47 -10.42
CA ALA A 126 6.50 -12.06 -10.85
C ALA A 126 6.52 -11.74 -12.35
N LEU A 127 7.19 -10.66 -12.73
CA LEU A 127 7.34 -10.27 -14.13
C LEU A 127 8.28 -11.24 -14.86
N THR A 128 9.33 -11.69 -14.17
CA THR A 128 10.30 -12.66 -14.68
C THR A 128 10.44 -13.83 -13.71
N ARG A 129 10.77 -15.01 -14.25
CA ARG A 129 10.96 -16.23 -13.45
C ARG A 129 12.02 -16.02 -12.38
N GLY A 130 11.70 -16.40 -11.14
CA GLY A 130 12.58 -16.21 -9.99
C GLY A 130 12.97 -14.75 -9.73
N LEU A 131 12.28 -13.76 -10.33
CA LEU A 131 12.68 -12.35 -10.33
C LEU A 131 14.10 -12.13 -10.87
N ALA A 132 14.60 -13.00 -11.75
CA ALA A 132 15.97 -12.96 -12.26
C ALA A 132 16.22 -11.87 -13.32
N GLY A 133 15.14 -11.30 -13.90
CA GLY A 133 15.27 -10.25 -14.93
C GLY A 133 15.63 -10.78 -16.33
N GLU A 134 15.44 -12.08 -16.60
CA GLU A 134 15.89 -12.75 -17.83
C GLU A 134 14.72 -13.30 -18.66
N VAL A 135 13.91 -14.18 -18.09
CA VAL A 135 12.83 -14.91 -18.77
C VAL A 135 11.49 -14.47 -18.20
N LEU A 136 10.56 -14.08 -19.06
CA LEU A 136 9.21 -13.67 -18.65
C LEU A 136 8.42 -14.86 -18.07
N THR A 137 7.51 -14.57 -17.16
CA THR A 137 6.54 -15.53 -16.64
C THR A 137 5.34 -15.66 -17.58
N GLU A 138 4.52 -16.69 -17.35
CA GLU A 138 3.26 -16.91 -18.07
C GLU A 138 2.13 -16.05 -17.49
N MET A 139 2.15 -14.74 -17.83
CA MET A 139 1.24 -13.74 -17.22
C MET A 139 -0.24 -14.13 -17.34
N VAL A 140 -0.67 -14.76 -18.45
CA VAL A 140 -2.05 -15.21 -18.64
C VAL A 140 -2.43 -16.28 -17.62
N ALA A 141 -1.54 -17.26 -17.37
CA ALA A 141 -1.79 -18.31 -16.39
C ALA A 141 -1.85 -17.76 -14.98
N LEU A 142 -0.94 -16.86 -14.62
CA LEU A 142 -0.91 -16.18 -13.33
C LEU A 142 -2.14 -15.27 -13.10
N THR A 143 -2.63 -14.58 -14.14
CA THR A 143 -3.88 -13.81 -14.06
C THR A 143 -5.08 -14.72 -13.81
N ARG A 144 -5.15 -15.89 -14.45
CA ARG A 144 -6.21 -16.86 -14.19
C ARG A 144 -6.18 -17.41 -12.77
N ALA A 145 -5.00 -17.56 -12.18
CA ALA A 145 -4.83 -17.90 -10.76
C ALA A 145 -5.23 -16.75 -9.82
N GLY A 146 -5.30 -15.50 -10.33
CA GLY A 146 -5.81 -14.33 -9.62
C GLY A 146 -4.81 -13.24 -9.32
N CYS A 147 -3.68 -13.18 -10.04
CA CYS A 147 -2.79 -12.03 -9.99
C CYS A 147 -3.43 -10.80 -10.60
N VAL A 148 -3.29 -9.65 -9.93
CA VAL A 148 -3.88 -8.37 -10.35
C VAL A 148 -2.93 -7.51 -11.20
N GLY A 149 -1.69 -7.91 -11.32
CA GLY A 149 -0.64 -7.26 -12.10
C GLY A 149 0.67 -8.03 -11.97
N PHE A 150 1.74 -7.51 -12.55
CA PHE A 150 3.04 -8.19 -12.63
C PHE A 150 4.15 -7.25 -12.21
N GLY A 151 4.98 -7.67 -11.26
CA GLY A 151 6.03 -6.83 -10.71
C GLY A 151 7.37 -7.54 -10.58
N GLN A 152 8.39 -6.74 -10.31
CA GLN A 152 9.75 -7.22 -10.09
C GLN A 152 10.19 -7.02 -8.62
N ALA A 153 9.26 -6.62 -7.76
CA ALA A 153 9.48 -6.31 -6.35
C ALA A 153 10.66 -5.32 -6.17
N GLU A 154 11.64 -5.67 -5.34
CA GLU A 154 12.82 -4.83 -5.08
C GLU A 154 13.94 -5.01 -6.11
N LYS A 155 13.82 -6.01 -7.00
CA LYS A 155 14.91 -6.33 -7.96
C LYS A 155 14.80 -5.46 -9.20
N PRO A 156 15.74 -4.53 -9.47
CA PRO A 156 15.69 -3.72 -10.66
C PRO A 156 15.96 -4.54 -11.92
N LEU A 157 15.25 -4.20 -13.01
CA LEU A 157 15.48 -4.80 -14.32
C LEU A 157 16.61 -4.06 -15.06
N GLY A 158 17.78 -4.68 -15.14
CA GLY A 158 18.92 -4.11 -15.87
C GLY A 158 18.83 -4.30 -17.40
N ASN A 159 18.02 -5.24 -17.88
CA ASN A 159 17.86 -5.51 -19.30
C ASN A 159 16.62 -4.83 -19.88
N THR A 160 16.81 -3.69 -20.56
CA THR A 160 15.72 -2.92 -21.18
C THR A 160 14.97 -3.69 -22.26
N GLN A 161 15.59 -4.67 -22.94
CA GLN A 161 14.91 -5.51 -23.93
C GLN A 161 13.90 -6.45 -23.26
N VAL A 162 14.26 -7.03 -22.11
CA VAL A 162 13.34 -7.86 -21.32
C VAL A 162 12.16 -6.99 -20.84
N LEU A 163 12.44 -5.79 -20.34
CA LEU A 163 11.40 -4.86 -19.90
C LEU A 163 10.47 -4.47 -21.05
N LEU A 164 11.01 -4.12 -22.21
CA LEU A 164 10.24 -3.82 -23.43
C LEU A 164 9.28 -4.96 -23.79
N ARG A 165 9.78 -6.19 -23.84
CA ARG A 165 8.97 -7.38 -24.16
C ARG A 165 7.90 -7.64 -23.10
N ALA A 166 8.23 -7.47 -21.82
CA ALA A 166 7.27 -7.59 -20.72
C ALA A 166 6.13 -6.57 -20.87
N MET A 167 6.45 -5.33 -21.19
CA MET A 167 5.47 -4.26 -21.40
C MET A 167 4.62 -4.50 -22.66
N GLN A 168 5.20 -5.00 -23.76
CA GLN A 168 4.46 -5.42 -24.95
C GLN A 168 3.47 -6.56 -24.64
N TYR A 169 3.92 -7.58 -23.91
CA TYR A 169 3.05 -8.67 -23.46
C TYR A 169 1.91 -8.13 -22.57
N ALA A 170 2.25 -7.36 -21.55
CA ALA A 170 1.26 -6.78 -20.64
C ALA A 170 0.25 -5.89 -21.39
N SER A 171 0.69 -5.06 -22.32
CA SER A 171 -0.18 -4.20 -23.13
C SER A 171 -1.17 -5.00 -23.98
N THR A 172 -0.73 -6.12 -24.57
CA THR A 172 -1.58 -7.00 -25.39
C THR A 172 -2.81 -7.52 -24.64
N PHE A 173 -2.67 -7.79 -23.34
CA PHE A 173 -3.72 -8.34 -22.49
C PHE A 173 -4.33 -7.30 -21.51
N GLY A 174 -3.88 -6.06 -21.56
CA GLY A 174 -4.34 -5.00 -20.67
C GLY A 174 -3.87 -5.15 -19.22
N TYR A 175 -2.77 -5.84 -18.98
CA TYR A 175 -2.19 -5.97 -17.63
C TYR A 175 -1.43 -4.73 -17.20
N THR A 176 -1.31 -4.54 -15.89
CA THR A 176 -0.49 -3.45 -15.31
C THR A 176 0.85 -4.02 -14.87
N VAL A 177 1.94 -3.36 -15.27
CA VAL A 177 3.30 -3.66 -14.83
C VAL A 177 3.63 -2.79 -13.63
N TRP A 178 4.10 -3.40 -12.53
CA TRP A 178 4.42 -2.76 -11.26
C TRP A 178 5.93 -2.72 -11.07
N LEU A 179 6.50 -1.55 -11.02
CA LEU A 179 7.95 -1.39 -11.00
C LEU A 179 8.38 -0.43 -9.89
N ARG A 180 9.37 -0.84 -9.12
CA ARG A 180 10.14 0.10 -8.35
C ARG A 180 11.17 0.74 -9.29
N ALA A 181 11.08 2.07 -9.45
CA ALA A 181 11.99 2.82 -10.31
C ALA A 181 13.36 2.94 -9.65
N GLN A 182 14.29 2.07 -10.04
CA GLN A 182 15.67 2.10 -9.56
C GLN A 182 16.60 1.55 -10.61
N ASP A 183 17.62 2.32 -10.96
CA ASP A 183 18.73 1.84 -11.77
C ASP A 183 19.52 0.79 -10.98
N ARG A 184 19.91 -0.29 -11.65
CA ARG A 184 20.55 -1.45 -11.03
C ARG A 184 21.90 -1.11 -10.39
N ASP A 185 22.72 -0.36 -11.11
CA ASP A 185 24.12 -0.15 -10.73
C ASP A 185 24.23 1.04 -9.75
N LEU A 186 23.42 2.09 -9.94
CA LEU A 186 23.37 3.25 -9.06
C LEU A 186 22.57 2.98 -7.76
N GLY A 187 21.78 1.92 -7.74
CA GLY A 187 20.95 1.55 -6.59
C GLY A 187 21.67 0.76 -5.48
N ALA A 188 22.95 0.45 -5.66
CA ALA A 188 23.74 -0.34 -4.72
C ALA A 188 24.23 0.52 -3.53
N GLY A 189 23.33 0.86 -2.62
CA GLY A 189 23.63 1.61 -1.40
C GLY A 189 22.60 1.34 -0.31
N VAL A 190 22.79 1.95 0.86
CA VAL A 190 21.95 1.72 2.05
C VAL A 190 21.25 2.98 2.55
N VAL A 191 21.68 4.18 2.12
CA VAL A 191 21.10 5.48 2.47
C VAL A 191 21.01 6.37 1.23
N ALA A 192 20.25 7.46 1.29
CA ALA A 192 20.27 8.46 0.23
C ALA A 192 21.64 9.14 0.14
N SER A 193 22.15 9.36 -1.08
CA SER A 193 23.37 10.14 -1.31
C SER A 193 23.20 11.56 -0.82
N GLY A 194 24.19 12.04 -0.08
CA GLY A 194 24.20 13.39 0.45
C GLY A 194 25.24 13.61 1.55
N PRO A 195 25.27 14.80 2.16
CA PRO A 195 26.22 15.12 3.23
C PRO A 195 26.13 14.15 4.41
N LEU A 196 24.93 13.66 4.74
CA LEU A 196 24.74 12.69 5.83
C LEU A 196 25.43 11.36 5.51
N ALA A 197 25.19 10.78 4.33
CA ALA A 197 25.83 9.54 3.91
C ALA A 197 27.36 9.63 3.99
N THR A 198 27.95 10.73 3.50
CA THR A 198 29.39 10.98 3.58
C THR A 198 29.89 11.04 5.02
N ARG A 199 29.17 11.76 5.90
CA ARG A 199 29.53 11.88 7.32
C ARG A 199 29.44 10.56 8.06
N MET A 200 28.46 9.71 7.71
CA MET A 200 28.26 8.38 8.30
C MET A 200 29.18 7.30 7.68
N GLY A 201 29.87 7.60 6.59
CA GLY A 201 30.68 6.61 5.87
C GLY A 201 29.88 5.51 5.20
N LEU A 202 28.61 5.79 4.85
CA LEU A 202 27.70 4.83 4.24
C LEU A 202 27.61 5.01 2.72
N ALA A 203 27.42 3.89 2.00
CA ALA A 203 27.18 3.90 0.56
C ALA A 203 25.82 4.56 0.26
N GLY A 204 25.84 5.61 -0.58
CA GLY A 204 24.68 6.41 -0.89
C GLY A 204 24.01 6.02 -2.20
N ILE A 205 22.68 6.04 -2.25
CA ILE A 205 21.84 5.87 -3.45
C ILE A 205 21.49 7.26 -3.99
N PRO A 206 22.01 7.69 -5.15
CA PRO A 206 21.73 9.01 -5.70
C PRO A 206 20.27 9.08 -6.21
N VAL A 207 19.73 10.30 -6.30
CA VAL A 207 18.42 10.55 -6.94
C VAL A 207 18.43 10.07 -8.41
N ALA A 208 19.59 10.15 -9.07
CA ALA A 208 19.77 9.66 -10.44
C ALA A 208 19.40 8.18 -10.61
N ALA A 209 19.55 7.33 -9.56
CA ALA A 209 19.11 5.93 -9.61
C ALA A 209 17.59 5.82 -9.87
N GLU A 210 16.79 6.71 -9.30
CA GLU A 210 15.34 6.76 -9.51
C GLU A 210 14.98 7.41 -10.85
N THR A 211 15.55 8.58 -11.14
CA THR A 211 15.16 9.36 -12.33
C THR A 211 15.57 8.69 -13.65
N ILE A 212 16.73 8.04 -13.74
CA ILE A 212 17.15 7.27 -14.91
C ILE A 212 16.18 6.11 -15.16
N ALA A 213 15.79 5.39 -14.12
CA ALA A 213 14.83 4.31 -14.24
C ALA A 213 13.45 4.82 -14.69
N ILE A 214 12.97 5.96 -14.15
CA ILE A 214 11.71 6.57 -14.57
C ILE A 214 11.79 6.97 -16.05
N HIS A 215 12.85 7.64 -16.51
CA HIS A 215 13.02 7.99 -17.91
C HIS A 215 12.96 6.76 -18.82
N THR A 216 13.65 5.68 -18.45
CA THR A 216 13.61 4.42 -19.21
C THR A 216 12.19 3.87 -19.29
N VAL A 217 11.46 3.83 -18.16
CA VAL A 217 10.08 3.34 -18.14
C VAL A 217 9.17 4.22 -18.97
N VAL A 218 9.27 5.54 -18.87
CA VAL A 218 8.44 6.50 -19.63
C VAL A 218 8.64 6.33 -21.14
N GLU A 219 9.89 6.19 -21.61
CA GLU A 219 10.18 5.91 -23.03
C GLU A 219 9.54 4.59 -23.50
N LEU A 220 9.62 3.54 -22.66
CA LEU A 220 9.01 2.25 -23.00
C LEU A 220 7.47 2.31 -22.95
N VAL A 221 6.88 3.10 -22.06
CA VAL A 221 5.42 3.36 -22.05
C VAL A 221 5.00 4.05 -23.34
N ARG A 222 5.72 5.08 -23.81
CA ARG A 222 5.45 5.74 -25.10
C ARG A 222 5.50 4.75 -26.27
N ALA A 223 6.46 3.84 -26.25
CA ALA A 223 6.65 2.86 -27.32
C ALA A 223 5.61 1.74 -27.32
N THR A 224 5.05 1.37 -26.17
CA THR A 224 4.21 0.16 -26.00
C THR A 224 2.76 0.44 -25.65
N GLY A 225 2.46 1.61 -25.10
CA GLY A 225 1.16 1.93 -24.50
C GLY A 225 0.81 1.11 -23.26
N ALA A 226 1.78 0.41 -22.67
CA ALA A 226 1.56 -0.42 -21.48
C ALA A 226 1.20 0.43 -20.26
N ARG A 227 0.24 -0.06 -19.45
CA ARG A 227 -0.03 0.53 -18.13
C ARG A 227 1.09 0.17 -17.15
N VAL A 228 1.60 1.19 -16.48
CA VAL A 228 2.65 1.01 -15.47
C VAL A 228 2.24 1.69 -14.16
N HIS A 229 2.49 1.00 -13.07
CA HIS A 229 2.42 1.55 -11.71
C HIS A 229 3.84 1.64 -11.14
N LEU A 230 4.28 2.87 -10.82
CA LEU A 230 5.58 3.12 -10.22
C LEU A 230 5.47 3.08 -8.70
N CYS A 231 6.11 2.08 -8.09
CA CYS A 231 6.00 1.83 -6.65
C CYS A 231 6.99 2.67 -5.86
N ARG A 232 6.51 3.31 -4.81
CA ARG A 232 7.28 3.96 -3.75
C ARG A 232 8.31 4.98 -4.28
N LEU A 233 7.82 5.95 -5.04
CA LEU A 233 8.64 7.09 -5.43
C LEU A 233 9.14 7.84 -4.20
N SER A 234 10.37 8.32 -4.27
CA SER A 234 11.04 8.89 -3.10
C SER A 234 11.65 10.27 -3.32
N SER A 235 11.78 10.73 -4.57
CA SER A 235 12.46 11.99 -4.88
C SER A 235 11.54 13.04 -5.54
N ALA A 236 11.82 14.31 -5.29
CA ALA A 236 11.15 15.44 -5.93
C ALA A 236 11.30 15.40 -7.45
N ASP A 237 12.51 15.07 -7.92
CA ASP A 237 12.81 15.04 -9.35
C ASP A 237 12.06 13.87 -10.05
N GLY A 238 11.94 12.72 -9.36
CA GLY A 238 11.13 11.58 -9.85
C GLY A 238 9.65 11.91 -9.96
N LEU A 239 9.09 12.61 -8.97
CA LEU A 239 7.69 13.05 -8.98
C LEU A 239 7.42 14.04 -10.12
N GLU A 240 8.36 14.94 -10.42
CA GLU A 240 8.23 15.87 -11.54
C GLU A 240 8.18 15.15 -12.89
N LEU A 241 9.03 14.12 -13.08
CA LEU A 241 8.98 13.29 -14.29
C LEU A 241 7.64 12.57 -14.45
N VAL A 242 7.07 12.06 -13.36
CA VAL A 242 5.74 11.43 -13.38
C VAL A 242 4.65 12.46 -13.70
N ARG A 243 4.74 13.67 -13.15
CA ARG A 243 3.80 14.76 -13.45
C ARG A 243 3.79 15.08 -14.94
N GLN A 244 4.98 15.19 -15.54
CA GLN A 244 5.13 15.43 -16.98
C GLN A 244 4.55 14.30 -17.81
N ALA A 245 4.87 13.04 -17.47
CA ALA A 245 4.35 11.87 -18.16
C ALA A 245 2.81 11.77 -18.09
N LYS A 246 2.22 12.08 -16.93
CA LYS A 246 0.76 12.15 -16.77
C LYS A 246 0.13 13.28 -17.58
N ALA A 247 0.79 14.44 -17.66
CA ALA A 247 0.34 15.58 -18.49
C ALA A 247 0.36 15.26 -19.99
N GLU A 248 1.27 14.38 -20.43
CA GLU A 248 1.28 13.81 -21.80
C GLU A 248 0.14 12.78 -22.02
N GLY A 249 -0.59 12.39 -20.99
CA GLY A 249 -1.65 11.37 -21.08
C GLY A 249 -1.14 9.93 -21.08
N LEU A 250 0.09 9.69 -20.65
CA LEU A 250 0.63 8.33 -20.55
C LEU A 250 -0.07 7.54 -19.44
N PRO A 251 -0.31 6.22 -19.64
CA PRO A 251 -1.00 5.37 -18.67
C PRO A 251 -0.11 4.97 -17.48
N LEU A 252 0.31 5.99 -16.72
CA LEU A 252 1.15 5.87 -15.53
C LEU A 252 0.37 6.20 -14.27
N THR A 253 0.58 5.38 -13.23
CA THR A 253 0.19 5.67 -11.85
C THR A 253 1.38 5.49 -10.94
N CYS A 254 1.33 6.07 -9.74
CA CYS A 254 2.40 5.89 -8.76
C CYS A 254 1.90 5.95 -7.33
N ASP A 255 2.68 5.38 -6.44
CA ASP A 255 2.49 5.49 -5.01
C ASP A 255 3.74 6.04 -4.29
N VAL A 256 3.56 6.42 -3.04
CA VAL A 256 4.62 6.82 -2.11
C VAL A 256 4.42 6.14 -0.76
N SER A 257 5.53 5.89 -0.05
CA SER A 257 5.51 5.27 1.28
C SER A 257 5.17 6.27 2.39
N ILE A 258 4.45 5.82 3.43
CA ILE A 258 4.30 6.57 4.69
C ILE A 258 5.65 6.99 5.27
N ASN A 259 6.69 6.18 5.05
CA ASN A 259 8.04 6.48 5.51
C ASN A 259 8.57 7.76 4.85
N SER A 260 8.57 7.82 3.52
CA SER A 260 9.02 8.98 2.75
C SER A 260 8.14 10.23 2.94
N LEU A 261 6.86 10.04 3.30
CA LEU A 261 5.91 11.13 3.57
C LEU A 261 6.24 11.89 4.87
N HIS A 262 6.79 11.20 5.87
CA HIS A 262 6.98 11.76 7.21
C HIS A 262 8.44 11.96 7.59
N LEU A 263 9.33 11.06 7.16
CA LEU A 263 10.71 11.00 7.59
C LEU A 263 11.66 11.55 6.53
N VAL A 264 12.83 11.98 6.99
CA VAL A 264 13.94 12.45 6.16
C VAL A 264 15.24 11.72 6.56
N ASP A 265 16.28 11.88 5.79
CA ASP A 265 17.60 11.28 6.04
C ASP A 265 18.13 11.58 7.47
N LEU A 266 17.87 12.76 8.00
CA LEU A 266 18.27 13.14 9.36
C LEU A 266 17.62 12.28 10.45
N ASP A 267 16.45 11.68 10.20
CA ASP A 267 15.75 10.81 11.15
C ASP A 267 16.46 9.46 11.36
N ILE A 268 17.46 9.13 10.52
CA ILE A 268 18.38 7.99 10.76
C ILE A 268 19.13 8.17 12.09
N GLY A 269 19.33 9.40 12.52
CA GLY A 269 19.97 9.70 13.79
C GLY A 269 21.36 9.07 13.91
N TYR A 270 21.60 8.35 15.01
CA TYR A 270 22.88 7.66 15.24
C TYR A 270 22.75 6.18 14.82
N PHE A 271 22.74 5.93 13.50
CA PHE A 271 22.69 4.58 12.92
C PHE A 271 21.50 3.74 13.38
N ASP A 272 20.31 4.35 13.52
CA ASP A 272 19.11 3.61 13.90
C ASP A 272 18.67 2.67 12.76
N SER A 273 18.89 1.38 12.95
CA SER A 273 18.56 0.33 11.97
C SER A 273 17.07 0.28 11.62
N ARG A 274 16.17 0.81 12.46
CA ARG A 274 14.74 0.94 12.16
C ARG A 274 14.47 1.89 11.01
N ALA A 275 15.38 2.83 10.74
CA ALA A 275 15.35 3.74 9.60
C ALA A 275 16.11 3.22 8.37
N HIS A 276 16.61 1.98 8.40
CA HIS A 276 17.13 1.32 7.20
C HIS A 276 15.96 0.81 6.37
N LEU A 277 15.60 1.59 5.34
CA LEU A 277 14.41 1.42 4.51
C LEU A 277 14.78 1.42 3.03
N GLN A 278 13.86 0.87 2.23
CA GLN A 278 13.97 0.82 0.77
C GLN A 278 12.63 1.21 0.13
N PRO A 279 12.53 2.39 -0.55
CA PRO A 279 13.59 3.36 -0.86
C PRO A 279 14.19 4.01 0.38
N PRO A 280 15.43 4.55 0.31
CA PRO A 280 16.05 5.20 1.43
C PRO A 280 15.36 6.53 1.77
N LEU A 281 15.37 6.92 3.03
CA LEU A 281 14.91 8.23 3.46
C LEU A 281 15.75 9.32 2.78
N ARG A 282 15.05 10.24 2.08
CA ARG A 282 15.68 11.33 1.34
C ARG A 282 15.64 12.65 2.13
N GLN A 283 16.09 13.73 1.52
CA GLN A 283 16.16 15.03 2.12
C GLN A 283 14.78 15.67 2.31
N GLN A 284 14.72 16.72 3.13
CA GLN A 284 13.49 17.45 3.41
C GLN A 284 12.76 17.93 2.16
N ARG A 285 13.50 18.41 1.13
CA ARG A 285 12.90 18.86 -0.14
C ARG A 285 12.08 17.75 -0.82
N ASP A 286 12.56 16.51 -0.71
CA ASP A 286 11.91 15.35 -1.35
C ASP A 286 10.63 15.00 -0.58
N ARG A 287 10.69 14.96 0.75
CA ARG A 287 9.51 14.78 1.59
C ARG A 287 8.45 15.86 1.34
N ASP A 288 8.86 17.11 1.27
CA ASP A 288 7.92 18.23 1.06
C ASP A 288 7.29 18.16 -0.35
N ALA A 289 8.05 17.72 -1.37
CA ALA A 289 7.52 17.45 -2.71
C ALA A 289 6.51 16.28 -2.71
N ILE A 290 6.75 15.20 -1.96
CA ILE A 290 5.81 14.08 -1.79
C ILE A 290 4.49 14.57 -1.19
N ARG A 291 4.55 15.39 -0.13
CA ARG A 291 3.36 15.96 0.50
C ARG A 291 2.51 16.78 -0.45
N LEU A 292 3.15 17.60 -1.28
CA LEU A 292 2.46 18.38 -2.32
C LEU A 292 1.88 17.49 -3.42
N ALA A 293 2.63 16.50 -3.89
CA ALA A 293 2.21 15.60 -4.95
C ALA A 293 1.03 14.69 -4.54
N LEU A 294 0.93 14.33 -3.26
CA LEU A 294 -0.27 13.68 -2.71
C LEU A 294 -1.45 14.64 -2.65
N ALA A 295 -1.23 15.90 -2.29
CA ALA A 295 -2.30 16.89 -2.18
C ALA A 295 -2.88 17.26 -3.55
N ASP A 296 -2.04 17.43 -4.58
CA ASP A 296 -2.44 17.86 -5.92
C ASP A 296 -2.90 16.72 -6.85
N GLY A 297 -2.78 15.45 -6.44
CA GLY A 297 -3.20 14.27 -7.22
C GLY A 297 -2.17 13.76 -8.22
N THR A 298 -0.93 14.24 -8.18
CA THR A 298 0.18 13.67 -8.97
C THR A 298 0.46 12.23 -8.52
N VAL A 299 0.40 11.97 -7.20
CA VAL A 299 0.51 10.64 -6.60
C VAL A 299 -0.88 10.05 -6.42
N ASP A 300 -1.06 8.78 -6.85
CA ASP A 300 -2.35 8.08 -6.86
C ASP A 300 -2.63 7.31 -5.55
N ALA A 301 -1.61 6.96 -4.77
CA ALA A 301 -1.80 6.23 -3.53
C ALA A 301 -0.72 6.53 -2.49
N LEU A 302 -1.11 6.48 -1.23
CA LEU A 302 -0.22 6.36 -0.09
C LEU A 302 -0.23 4.92 0.38
N VAL A 303 0.95 4.31 0.52
CA VAL A 303 1.10 2.92 0.95
C VAL A 303 1.81 2.82 2.29
N SER A 304 1.48 1.78 3.06
CA SER A 304 2.16 1.53 4.33
C SER A 304 3.61 1.09 4.16
N ASP A 305 3.93 0.54 2.99
CA ASP A 305 5.23 -0.09 2.73
C ASP A 305 5.57 -1.13 3.80
N HIS A 306 4.56 -1.90 4.20
CA HIS A 306 4.67 -2.88 5.26
C HIS A 306 5.61 -4.00 4.83
N ASN A 307 6.76 -4.03 5.48
CA ASN A 307 7.83 -4.97 5.23
C ASN A 307 8.44 -5.42 6.57
N PRO A 308 7.73 -6.25 7.35
CA PRO A 308 8.21 -6.70 8.66
C PRO A 308 9.46 -7.56 8.48
N VAL A 309 10.48 -7.29 9.27
CA VAL A 309 11.75 -8.01 9.27
C VAL A 309 11.95 -8.72 10.58
N ASP A 310 12.82 -9.72 10.61
CA ASP A 310 13.14 -10.45 11.82
C ASP A 310 13.75 -9.53 12.88
N GLU A 311 13.54 -9.86 14.14
CA GLU A 311 14.02 -9.06 15.26
C GLU A 311 15.54 -8.96 15.25
N ASP A 312 16.21 -10.08 15.05
CA ASP A 312 17.68 -10.14 15.00
C ASP A 312 18.28 -9.35 13.82
N ALA A 313 17.57 -9.29 12.69
CA ALA A 313 18.04 -8.58 11.50
C ALA A 313 18.16 -7.06 11.71
N LYS A 314 17.49 -6.50 12.71
CA LYS A 314 17.60 -5.08 13.09
C LYS A 314 18.63 -4.80 14.20
N THR A 315 19.21 -5.84 14.80
CA THR A 315 20.28 -5.68 15.81
C THR A 315 21.67 -5.54 15.19
N LEU A 316 21.80 -5.85 13.90
CA LEU A 316 23.05 -5.71 13.15
C LEU A 316 23.40 -4.24 12.91
N PRO A 317 24.70 -3.92 12.62
CA PRO A 317 25.09 -2.60 12.18
C PRO A 317 24.22 -2.09 11.04
N PHE A 318 23.97 -0.79 10.95
CA PHE A 318 23.03 -0.18 10.01
C PHE A 318 23.15 -0.72 8.57
N ALA A 319 24.36 -0.79 8.02
CA ALA A 319 24.58 -1.23 6.64
C ALA A 319 24.36 -2.75 6.43
N GLU A 320 24.39 -3.54 7.50
CA GLU A 320 24.23 -4.98 7.48
C GLU A 320 22.81 -5.41 7.90
N SER A 321 22.04 -4.48 8.49
CA SER A 321 20.66 -4.74 8.89
C SER A 321 19.76 -4.94 7.66
N GLU A 322 18.69 -5.74 7.80
CA GLU A 322 17.72 -5.92 6.73
C GLU A 322 16.84 -4.67 6.56
N PRO A 323 16.66 -4.14 5.33
CA PRO A 323 15.76 -3.00 5.12
C PRO A 323 14.29 -3.41 5.25
N GLY A 324 13.52 -2.56 5.90
CA GLY A 324 12.07 -2.78 6.07
C GLY A 324 11.54 -2.28 7.41
N ALA A 325 10.23 -2.11 7.48
CA ALA A 325 9.52 -1.67 8.67
C ALA A 325 8.08 -2.18 8.70
N THR A 326 7.54 -2.35 9.90
CA THR A 326 6.11 -2.56 10.12
C THR A 326 5.37 -1.24 9.94
N GLY A 327 4.32 -1.24 9.10
CA GLY A 327 3.62 0.00 8.72
C GLY A 327 2.11 -0.13 8.52
N VAL A 328 1.56 -1.33 8.27
CA VAL A 328 0.14 -1.50 7.85
C VAL A 328 -0.87 -0.94 8.85
N GLU A 329 -0.61 -1.07 10.14
CA GLU A 329 -1.45 -0.50 11.22
C GLU A 329 -1.34 1.02 11.34
N LEU A 330 -0.32 1.62 10.73
CA LEU A 330 0.01 3.04 10.85
C LEU A 330 -0.56 3.87 9.69
N LEU A 331 -1.04 3.22 8.62
CA LEU A 331 -1.45 3.85 7.37
C LEU A 331 -2.51 4.95 7.59
N LEU A 332 -3.59 4.63 8.32
CA LEU A 332 -4.64 5.60 8.63
C LEU A 332 -4.09 6.79 9.43
N GLY A 333 -3.46 6.51 10.57
CA GLY A 333 -2.98 7.55 11.47
C GLY A 333 -1.95 8.49 10.82
N LEU A 334 -1.02 7.94 10.02
CA LEU A 334 -0.02 8.73 9.31
C LEU A 334 -0.64 9.52 8.15
N SER A 335 -1.63 8.98 7.43
CA SER A 335 -2.39 9.74 6.43
C SER A 335 -3.09 10.95 7.06
N LEU A 336 -3.77 10.75 8.18
CA LEU A 336 -4.46 11.84 8.90
C LEU A 336 -3.47 12.86 9.48
N LYS A 337 -2.33 12.41 9.98
CA LYS A 337 -1.26 13.29 10.49
C LYS A 337 -0.69 14.19 9.38
N TRP A 338 -0.48 13.63 8.18
CA TRP A 338 -0.09 14.40 7.00
C TRP A 338 -1.16 15.45 6.65
N ALA A 339 -2.42 15.06 6.58
CA ALA A 339 -3.52 15.96 6.24
C ALA A 339 -3.59 17.13 7.21
N ALA A 340 -3.54 16.88 8.52
CA ALA A 340 -3.55 17.92 9.54
C ALA A 340 -2.34 18.86 9.43
N ALA A 341 -1.13 18.31 9.22
CA ALA A 341 0.09 19.10 9.11
C ALA A 341 0.17 19.94 7.83
N SER A 342 -0.50 19.50 6.75
CA SER A 342 -0.46 20.15 5.43
C SER A 342 -1.72 20.96 5.11
N GLY A 343 -2.70 21.04 6.03
CA GLY A 343 -3.98 21.72 5.80
C GLY A 343 -4.85 21.06 4.72
N VAL A 344 -4.69 19.76 4.53
CA VAL A 344 -5.42 18.98 3.53
C VAL A 344 -6.71 18.46 4.12
N ALA A 345 -7.80 18.45 3.34
CA ALA A 345 -9.09 17.97 3.79
C ALA A 345 -9.07 16.47 4.14
N LEU A 346 -9.85 16.07 5.17
CA LEU A 346 -9.99 14.67 5.58
C LEU A 346 -10.40 13.75 4.42
N GLN A 347 -11.29 14.23 3.54
CA GLN A 347 -11.68 13.48 2.34
C GLN A 347 -10.49 13.13 1.44
N ARG A 348 -9.53 14.05 1.26
CA ARG A 348 -8.32 13.79 0.47
C ARG A 348 -7.42 12.76 1.15
N ALA A 349 -7.24 12.87 2.48
CA ALA A 349 -6.47 11.91 3.26
C ALA A 349 -7.05 10.48 3.14
N LEU A 350 -8.37 10.35 3.16
CA LEU A 350 -9.04 9.06 2.98
C LEU A 350 -8.99 8.59 1.52
N ALA A 351 -9.06 9.49 0.54
CA ALA A 351 -9.04 9.13 -0.88
C ALA A 351 -7.75 8.40 -1.26
N VAL A 352 -6.58 8.89 -0.80
CA VAL A 352 -5.26 8.34 -1.14
C VAL A 352 -4.97 6.98 -0.50
N ILE A 353 -5.79 6.54 0.43
CA ILE A 353 -5.69 5.23 1.10
C ILE A 353 -6.96 4.36 0.92
N SER A 354 -7.89 4.76 0.05
CA SER A 354 -9.12 4.00 -0.21
C SER A 354 -9.49 3.96 -1.70
N CYS A 355 -10.19 4.96 -2.21
CA CYS A 355 -10.74 4.92 -3.57
C CYS A 355 -9.68 5.12 -4.66
N GLU A 356 -8.62 5.84 -4.42
CA GLU A 356 -7.56 6.03 -5.43
C GLU A 356 -6.70 4.79 -5.60
N PRO A 357 -6.15 4.15 -4.55
CA PRO A 357 -5.49 2.86 -4.71
C PRO A 357 -6.45 1.77 -5.25
N ALA A 358 -7.73 1.78 -4.89
CA ALA A 358 -8.72 0.89 -5.48
C ALA A 358 -8.87 1.11 -6.99
N ARG A 359 -8.73 2.35 -7.49
CA ARG A 359 -8.74 2.65 -8.93
C ARG A 359 -7.52 2.06 -9.65
N VAL A 360 -6.35 2.10 -9.02
CA VAL A 360 -5.13 1.45 -9.54
C VAL A 360 -5.35 -0.06 -9.69
N LEU A 361 -5.88 -0.72 -8.65
CA LEU A 361 -6.22 -2.14 -8.67
C LEU A 361 -7.34 -2.48 -9.65
N GLY A 362 -8.32 -1.60 -9.79
CA GLY A 362 -9.48 -1.78 -10.68
C GLY A 362 -9.10 -1.99 -12.14
N ALA A 363 -7.93 -1.53 -12.55
CA ALA A 363 -7.39 -1.77 -13.88
C ALA A 363 -7.17 -3.26 -14.21
N SER A 364 -7.10 -4.13 -13.21
CA SER A 364 -6.99 -5.59 -13.38
C SER A 364 -8.31 -6.26 -13.81
N GLY A 365 -9.45 -5.61 -13.57
CA GLY A 365 -10.79 -6.22 -13.74
C GLY A 365 -11.16 -7.28 -12.69
N LEU A 366 -10.28 -7.55 -11.72
CA LEU A 366 -10.47 -8.57 -10.68
C LEU A 366 -10.97 -8.00 -9.34
N LEU A 367 -11.08 -6.68 -9.24
CA LEU A 367 -11.54 -6.01 -8.03
C LEU A 367 -13.06 -6.18 -7.88
N GLN A 368 -13.53 -6.49 -6.67
CA GLN A 368 -14.97 -6.54 -6.40
C GLN A 368 -15.59 -5.13 -6.50
N PRO A 369 -16.82 -5.01 -7.02
CA PRO A 369 -17.52 -3.73 -7.07
C PRO A 369 -17.69 -3.12 -5.68
N GLY A 370 -17.35 -1.83 -5.54
CA GLY A 370 -17.50 -1.09 -4.29
C GLY A 370 -16.28 -1.14 -3.35
N VAL A 371 -15.23 -1.87 -3.66
CA VAL A 371 -13.97 -1.78 -2.90
C VAL A 371 -13.43 -0.34 -2.95
N GLY A 372 -13.06 0.22 -1.78
CA GLY A 372 -12.60 1.60 -1.62
C GLY A 372 -13.71 2.66 -1.76
N ARG A 373 -15.00 2.26 -1.76
CA ARG A 373 -16.16 3.18 -1.89
C ARG A 373 -17.32 2.74 -1.01
N LEU A 374 -18.17 3.71 -0.64
CA LEU A 374 -19.45 3.44 0.00
C LEU A 374 -20.58 3.63 -1.02
N MET A 375 -21.10 2.53 -1.56
CA MET A 375 -22.19 2.56 -2.52
C MET A 375 -23.19 1.43 -2.28
N VAL A 376 -24.47 1.70 -2.43
CA VAL A 376 -25.52 0.67 -2.33
C VAL A 376 -25.29 -0.40 -3.41
N GLY A 377 -25.31 -1.67 -2.99
CA GLY A 377 -25.00 -2.85 -3.81
C GLY A 377 -23.50 -3.18 -3.89
N GLY A 378 -22.61 -2.30 -3.41
CA GLY A 378 -21.17 -2.54 -3.35
C GLY A 378 -20.75 -3.43 -2.17
N ALA A 379 -19.49 -3.84 -2.17
CA ALA A 379 -18.90 -4.64 -1.11
C ALA A 379 -19.05 -3.96 0.25
N ALA A 380 -19.43 -4.72 1.28
CA ALA A 380 -19.53 -4.24 2.64
C ALA A 380 -18.15 -4.28 3.35
N ASP A 381 -17.24 -3.46 2.85
CA ASP A 381 -15.89 -3.27 3.37
C ASP A 381 -15.77 -1.88 3.98
N LEU A 382 -15.61 -1.82 5.28
CA LEU A 382 -15.70 -0.58 6.05
C LEU A 382 -14.57 -0.48 7.07
N CYS A 383 -14.07 0.74 7.25
CA CYS A 383 -13.22 1.15 8.36
C CYS A 383 -13.97 2.17 9.22
N LEU A 384 -14.23 1.83 10.48
CA LEU A 384 -14.80 2.71 11.47
C LEU A 384 -13.71 3.15 12.42
N PHE A 385 -13.47 4.45 12.55
CA PHE A 385 -12.45 4.99 13.45
C PHE A 385 -12.95 6.19 14.25
N ASP A 386 -12.49 6.32 15.49
CA ASP A 386 -12.74 7.49 16.34
C ASP A 386 -11.65 8.54 16.07
N PRO A 387 -11.99 9.67 15.41
CA PRO A 387 -11.01 10.69 15.04
C PRO A 387 -10.52 11.52 16.24
N THR A 388 -11.10 11.34 17.43
CA THR A 388 -10.76 12.09 18.63
C THR A 388 -9.88 11.31 19.60
N ARG A 389 -9.61 10.04 19.30
CA ARG A 389 -8.84 9.13 20.15
C ARG A 389 -7.47 8.88 19.58
N ASP A 390 -6.50 9.63 20.08
CA ASP A 390 -5.09 9.43 19.73
C ASP A 390 -4.50 8.16 20.38
N TRP A 391 -3.44 7.66 19.80
CA TRP A 391 -2.70 6.52 20.36
C TRP A 391 -1.20 6.61 20.06
N SER A 392 -0.38 6.05 20.96
CA SER A 392 1.08 6.01 20.79
C SER A 392 1.51 4.70 20.16
N VAL A 393 2.43 4.76 19.20
CA VAL A 393 3.01 3.59 18.52
C VAL A 393 4.03 2.94 19.45
N THR A 394 3.64 1.82 20.04
CA THR A 394 4.51 1.01 20.91
C THR A 394 4.46 -0.46 20.49
N ALA A 395 5.51 -1.22 20.76
CA ALA A 395 5.62 -2.60 20.32
C ALA A 395 4.48 -3.50 20.83
N ASP A 396 4.01 -3.25 22.05
CA ASP A 396 2.90 -3.99 22.68
C ASP A 396 1.53 -3.66 22.10
N ARG A 397 1.38 -2.49 21.48
CA ARG A 397 0.13 -2.07 20.81
C ARG A 397 0.01 -2.57 19.37
N LEU A 398 1.12 -2.85 18.71
CA LEU A 398 1.10 -3.40 17.36
C LEU A 398 0.62 -4.85 17.37
N ARG A 399 -0.32 -5.18 16.49
CA ARG A 399 -0.83 -6.54 16.26
C ARG A 399 0.13 -7.38 15.45
N SER A 400 0.80 -6.78 14.44
CA SER A 400 1.87 -7.44 13.69
C SER A 400 2.89 -8.06 14.66
N GLN A 401 3.36 -9.26 14.33
CA GLN A 401 4.53 -9.83 15.00
C GLN A 401 5.78 -9.00 14.76
N GLY A 402 5.85 -8.28 13.63
CA GLY A 402 6.89 -7.29 13.37
C GLY A 402 6.75 -6.08 14.27
N LYS A 403 7.79 -5.77 15.06
CA LYS A 403 7.75 -4.67 16.03
C LYS A 403 8.63 -3.50 15.64
N HIS A 404 9.45 -3.66 14.58
CA HIS A 404 10.36 -2.62 14.14
C HIS A 404 9.67 -1.63 13.21
N THR A 405 9.62 -0.38 13.65
CA THR A 405 9.12 0.74 12.87
C THR A 405 9.89 2.01 13.27
N PRO A 406 10.23 2.88 12.32
CA PRO A 406 10.86 4.17 12.64
C PRO A 406 9.89 5.13 13.33
N PHE A 407 8.59 4.79 13.37
CA PHE A 407 7.55 5.58 14.05
C PHE A 407 7.35 5.20 15.52
N SER A 408 8.22 4.38 16.11
CA SER A 408 8.13 4.02 17.53
C SER A 408 8.13 5.27 18.41
N GLY A 409 7.14 5.37 19.31
CA GLY A 409 6.94 6.54 20.17
C GLY A 409 6.15 7.70 19.54
N TYR A 410 5.76 7.61 18.26
CA TYR A 410 4.91 8.61 17.64
C TYR A 410 3.49 8.57 18.21
N GLU A 411 2.91 9.73 18.41
CA GLU A 411 1.47 9.87 18.65
C GLU A 411 0.76 10.02 17.32
N LEU A 412 -0.19 9.13 17.06
CA LEU A 412 -1.00 9.10 15.85
C LEU A 412 -2.44 9.49 16.17
N PRO A 413 -3.05 10.34 15.34
CA PRO A 413 -4.45 10.66 15.46
C PRO A 413 -5.31 9.47 15.03
N ALA A 414 -6.48 9.38 15.63
CA ALA A 414 -7.53 8.41 15.37
C ALA A 414 -7.18 6.96 15.75
N THR A 415 -8.16 6.28 16.27
CA THR A 415 -8.07 4.85 16.59
C THR A 415 -9.13 4.10 15.81
N VAL A 416 -8.73 3.03 15.10
CA VAL A 416 -9.69 2.12 14.46
C VAL A 416 -10.50 1.40 15.55
N VAL A 417 -11.82 1.52 15.45
CA VAL A 417 -12.77 0.90 16.39
C VAL A 417 -13.28 -0.42 15.85
N CYS A 418 -13.53 -0.47 14.54
CA CYS A 418 -14.09 -1.65 13.90
C CYS A 418 -13.71 -1.69 12.42
N THR A 419 -13.38 -2.88 11.93
CA THR A 419 -13.17 -3.15 10.51
C THR A 419 -14.10 -4.27 10.07
N ILE A 420 -14.85 -4.01 8.98
CA ILE A 420 -15.78 -4.96 8.39
C ILE A 420 -15.26 -5.34 7.01
N VAL A 421 -15.22 -6.63 6.74
CA VAL A 421 -14.83 -7.21 5.44
C VAL A 421 -15.91 -8.21 5.00
N ASP A 422 -16.38 -8.11 3.77
CA ASP A 422 -17.48 -8.95 3.27
C ASP A 422 -18.72 -8.95 4.20
N GLY A 423 -19.03 -7.80 4.82
CA GLY A 423 -20.14 -7.68 5.75
C GLY A 423 -19.96 -8.49 7.05
N GLN A 424 -18.75 -8.91 7.35
CA GLN A 424 -18.40 -9.61 8.60
C GLN A 424 -17.43 -8.75 9.42
N LEU A 425 -17.58 -8.82 10.73
CA LEU A 425 -16.68 -8.13 11.64
C LEU A 425 -15.32 -8.83 11.62
N ALA A 426 -14.32 -8.21 11.02
CA ALA A 426 -12.96 -8.72 10.95
C ALA A 426 -12.09 -8.24 12.12
N PHE A 427 -12.40 -7.03 12.66
CA PHE A 427 -11.72 -6.47 13.83
C PHE A 427 -12.69 -5.62 14.65
N GLU A 428 -12.55 -5.66 15.97
CA GLU A 428 -13.21 -4.79 16.95
C GLU A 428 -12.22 -4.50 18.09
N ALA A 429 -12.07 -3.19 18.46
CA ALA A 429 -11.10 -2.70 19.44
C ALA A 429 -11.55 -2.91 20.90
#